data_c49fdc3c018263537073dbb9f5331d66
#
_entry.id   c49fdc3c018263537073dbb9f5331d66
#
_cell.length_a   1.000
_cell.length_b   1.000
_cell.length_c   1.000
_cell.angle_alpha   90.00
_cell.angle_beta   90.00
_cell.angle_gamma   90.00
#
_symmetry.space_group_name_H-M   'P 1'
#
loop_
_entity.id
_entity.type
_entity.pdbx_description
1 polymer ?
#
loop_
_entity_poly.entity_id
_entity_poly.type
_entity_poly.pdbx_seq_one_letter_code
_entity_poly.pdbx_strand_id
1 'polypeptide(L)'
;MQYNSFNTQPTFIQKLKNFDYILLTCILLLGLISALSMYSTDGGEILFHSKSHTSKFIIFFIMMIFMSFFNIKFWHYFAYLFYVIVLFFLVWASLYGVKASGSQRWINLYFINLQPSELMKIAIIACLAKYYHRIQLNKINSLQAMFIALVILILPIMLVITQPDLGTSILIALSGLVVIWLSGVNIKYFVYSFFVLLISMPFAIAFLKPYQKLRILTFLNPDKDPLGAGYQIIQSKIAVGSGGLTGKGFLKGTQSYLEFLPEKHKDFIFT
;
A
#
# COMPACT_ATOMS: atom_id res chain seq x y z
N MET A 1 -8.98 36.99 22.83
CA MET A 1 -8.51 36.41 24.11
C MET A 1 -8.57 34.91 24.05
N GLN A 2 -7.62 34.20 24.63
CA GLN A 2 -7.44 32.72 24.70
C GLN A 2 -6.86 32.04 23.45
N TYR A 3 -5.60 32.34 23.14
CA TYR A 3 -4.78 31.53 22.21
C TYR A 3 -3.50 30.97 22.87
N ASN A 4 -3.42 30.91 24.23
CA ASN A 4 -2.20 30.53 24.95
C ASN A 4 -2.21 29.16 25.62
N SER A 5 -3.18 28.26 25.35
CA SER A 5 -3.24 26.96 26.03
C SER A 5 -2.66 25.78 25.22
N PHE A 6 -2.15 25.99 24.02
CA PHE A 6 -1.65 24.88 23.14
C PHE A 6 -0.13 24.60 23.27
N ASN A 7 0.57 25.21 24.21
CA ASN A 7 2.05 25.10 24.28
C ASN A 7 2.56 24.12 25.33
N THR A 8 1.72 23.48 26.10
CA THR A 8 2.14 22.41 27.03
C THR A 8 2.16 21.08 26.29
N GLN A 9 3.36 20.57 26.05
CA GLN A 9 3.53 19.20 25.52
C GLN A 9 2.82 18.22 26.47
N PRO A 10 1.90 17.36 25.98
CA PRO A 10 1.21 16.43 26.83
C PRO A 10 2.22 15.49 27.50
N THR A 11 2.08 15.29 28.81
CA THR A 11 2.91 14.34 29.57
C THR A 11 2.68 12.91 29.05
N PHE A 12 3.62 12.00 29.34
CA PHE A 12 3.52 10.59 28.94
C PHE A 12 2.19 9.97 29.38
N ILE A 13 1.76 10.24 30.61
CA ILE A 13 0.48 9.73 31.16
C ILE A 13 -0.72 10.30 30.39
N GLN A 14 -0.67 11.59 30.01
CA GLN A 14 -1.73 12.20 29.21
C GLN A 14 -1.79 11.60 27.80
N LYS A 15 -0.63 11.30 27.21
CA LYS A 15 -0.58 10.61 25.91
C LYS A 15 -1.20 9.23 25.99
N LEU A 16 -0.91 8.44 27.05
CA LEU A 16 -1.53 7.14 27.29
C LEU A 16 -3.05 7.24 27.44
N LYS A 17 -3.55 8.21 28.22
CA LYS A 17 -5.00 8.41 28.39
C LYS A 17 -5.72 8.80 27.11
N ASN A 18 -5.02 9.45 26.20
CA ASN A 18 -5.57 9.91 24.89
C ASN A 18 -5.45 8.85 23.79
N PHE A 19 -4.99 7.63 24.11
CA PHE A 19 -4.99 6.54 23.12
C PHE A 19 -6.42 6.14 22.76
N ASP A 20 -6.63 5.91 21.48
CA ASP A 20 -7.85 5.27 20.99
C ASP A 20 -7.79 3.76 21.25
N TYR A 21 -8.27 3.37 22.44
CA TYR A 21 -8.28 1.96 22.85
C TYR A 21 -9.22 1.11 21.99
N ILE A 22 -10.26 1.69 21.38
CA ILE A 22 -11.16 0.99 20.47
C ILE A 22 -10.39 0.59 19.23
N LEU A 23 -9.65 1.53 18.63
CA LEU A 23 -8.81 1.26 17.46
C LEU A 23 -7.74 0.20 17.78
N LEU A 24 -7.06 0.31 18.92
CA LEU A 24 -6.06 -0.68 19.35
C LEU A 24 -6.66 -2.08 19.49
N THR A 25 -7.83 -2.18 20.13
CA THR A 25 -8.53 -3.45 20.27
C THR A 25 -8.95 -4.04 18.93
N CYS A 26 -9.47 -3.21 18.02
CA CYS A 26 -9.81 -3.66 16.67
C CYS A 26 -8.59 -4.19 15.91
N ILE A 27 -7.43 -3.52 16.00
CA ILE A 27 -6.20 -3.97 15.34
C ILE A 27 -5.72 -5.31 15.96
N LEU A 28 -5.79 -5.45 17.28
CA LEU A 28 -5.44 -6.72 17.97
C LEU A 28 -6.36 -7.86 17.53
N LEU A 29 -7.67 -7.62 17.49
CA LEU A 29 -8.64 -8.63 17.04
C LEU A 29 -8.38 -9.04 15.58
N LEU A 30 -8.12 -8.09 14.69
CA LEU A 30 -7.74 -8.38 13.30
C LEU A 30 -6.45 -9.19 13.23
N GLY A 31 -5.46 -8.87 14.06
CA GLY A 31 -4.22 -9.63 14.15
C GLY A 31 -4.43 -11.07 14.64
N LEU A 32 -5.30 -11.28 15.62
CA LEU A 32 -5.67 -12.61 16.09
C LEU A 32 -6.41 -13.42 15.02
N ILE A 33 -7.39 -12.81 14.34
CA ILE A 33 -8.12 -13.46 13.23
C ILE A 33 -7.12 -13.84 12.12
N SER A 34 -6.22 -12.95 11.78
CA SER A 34 -5.19 -13.20 10.75
C SER A 34 -4.24 -14.34 11.18
N ALA A 35 -3.79 -14.37 12.43
CA ALA A 35 -2.94 -15.45 12.93
C ALA A 35 -3.66 -16.81 12.92
N LEU A 36 -4.94 -16.85 13.31
CA LEU A 36 -5.77 -18.05 13.24
C LEU A 36 -6.00 -18.53 11.80
N SER A 37 -6.21 -17.59 10.88
CA SER A 37 -6.35 -17.92 9.44
C SER A 37 -5.08 -18.51 8.88
N MET A 38 -3.90 -17.94 9.22
CA MET A 38 -2.60 -18.49 8.82
C MET A 38 -2.34 -19.87 9.38
N TYR A 39 -2.69 -20.09 10.64
CA TYR A 39 -2.61 -21.41 11.28
C TYR A 39 -3.52 -22.43 10.59
N SER A 40 -4.73 -22.00 10.20
CA SER A 40 -5.65 -22.84 9.44
C SER A 40 -5.12 -23.20 8.04
N THR A 41 -4.50 -22.24 7.33
CA THR A 41 -3.92 -22.49 6.00
C THR A 41 -2.64 -23.33 6.03
N ASP A 42 -1.91 -23.34 7.17
CA ASP A 42 -0.76 -24.20 7.42
C ASP A 42 -1.18 -25.63 7.84
N GLY A 43 -2.49 -25.96 7.80
CA GLY A 43 -3.01 -27.31 8.11
C GLY A 43 -3.13 -27.61 9.61
N GLY A 44 -3.13 -26.61 10.47
CA GLY A 44 -3.22 -26.80 11.95
C GLY A 44 -1.86 -27.01 12.62
N GLU A 45 -0.77 -26.76 11.92
CA GLU A 45 0.59 -26.77 12.46
C GLU A 45 1.18 -25.36 12.46
N ILE A 46 2.07 -25.07 13.43
CA ILE A 46 2.77 -23.79 13.48
C ILE A 46 3.99 -23.86 12.55
N LEU A 47 3.74 -23.70 11.25
CA LEU A 47 4.78 -23.71 10.23
C LEU A 47 5.46 -22.33 10.07
N PHE A 48 6.38 -22.25 9.13
CA PHE A 48 7.16 -21.03 8.86
C PHE A 48 6.28 -19.81 8.58
N HIS A 49 5.20 -19.96 7.80
CA HIS A 49 4.32 -18.83 7.41
C HIS A 49 3.55 -18.27 8.60
N SER A 50 2.92 -19.13 9.40
CA SER A 50 2.19 -18.76 10.62
C SER A 50 3.10 -18.09 11.66
N LYS A 51 4.28 -18.67 11.93
CA LYS A 51 5.28 -18.11 12.84
C LYS A 51 5.82 -16.75 12.36
N SER A 52 6.17 -16.65 11.09
CA SER A 52 6.69 -15.42 10.48
C SER A 52 5.66 -14.30 10.51
N HIS A 53 4.40 -14.59 10.17
CA HIS A 53 3.30 -13.62 10.18
C HIS A 53 3.06 -13.08 11.61
N THR A 54 2.89 -13.97 12.58
CA THR A 54 2.63 -13.58 13.97
C THR A 54 3.78 -12.77 14.56
N SER A 55 5.03 -13.16 14.30
CA SER A 55 6.21 -12.40 14.76
C SER A 55 6.25 -11.00 14.15
N LYS A 56 5.99 -10.86 12.86
CA LYS A 56 5.94 -9.56 12.19
C LYS A 56 4.80 -8.69 12.72
N PHE A 57 3.63 -9.28 12.94
CA PHE A 57 2.50 -8.55 13.53
C PHE A 57 2.86 -7.97 14.88
N ILE A 58 3.45 -8.77 15.79
CA ILE A 58 3.85 -8.31 17.13
C ILE A 58 4.87 -7.17 17.03
N ILE A 59 5.91 -7.33 16.20
CA ILE A 59 6.96 -6.32 16.02
C ILE A 59 6.36 -5.01 15.49
N PHE A 60 5.54 -5.06 14.45
CA PHE A 60 4.94 -3.85 13.86
C PHE A 60 3.88 -3.23 14.76
N PHE A 61 3.15 -4.02 15.54
CA PHE A 61 2.22 -3.51 16.53
C PHE A 61 2.93 -2.72 17.63
N ILE A 62 4.04 -3.26 18.17
CA ILE A 62 4.87 -2.55 19.15
C ILE A 62 5.47 -1.28 18.53
N MET A 63 5.95 -1.36 17.28
CA MET A 63 6.49 -0.21 16.56
C MET A 63 5.41 0.87 16.34
N MET A 64 4.18 0.49 16.02
CA MET A 64 3.05 1.42 15.89
C MET A 64 2.79 2.17 17.19
N ILE A 65 2.73 1.46 18.33
CA ILE A 65 2.56 2.07 19.66
C ILE A 65 3.74 3.04 19.92
N PHE A 66 4.96 2.63 19.69
CA PHE A 66 6.14 3.48 19.86
C PHE A 66 6.06 4.75 19.00
N MET A 67 5.72 4.60 17.72
CA MET A 67 5.59 5.75 16.80
C MET A 67 4.48 6.73 17.20
N SER A 68 3.42 6.27 17.87
CA SER A 68 2.32 7.14 18.29
C SER A 68 2.73 8.13 19.40
N PHE A 69 3.83 7.88 20.10
CA PHE A 69 4.37 8.82 21.10
C PHE A 69 5.10 10.03 20.47
N PHE A 70 5.49 9.94 19.19
CA PHE A 70 6.12 11.05 18.50
C PHE A 70 5.12 12.15 18.15
N ASN A 71 5.54 13.40 18.35
CA ASN A 71 4.71 14.55 18.00
C ASN A 71 4.59 14.65 16.48
N ILE A 72 3.43 15.11 16.00
CA ILE A 72 3.19 15.38 14.56
C ILE A 72 4.24 16.37 13.99
N LYS A 73 4.76 17.29 14.81
CA LYS A 73 5.83 18.23 14.42
C LYS A 73 7.12 17.51 14.02
N PHE A 74 7.41 16.36 14.64
CA PHE A 74 8.56 15.52 14.29
C PHE A 74 8.41 14.97 12.86
N TRP A 75 7.26 14.39 12.54
CA TRP A 75 6.97 13.86 11.21
C TRP A 75 7.00 14.97 10.15
N HIS A 76 6.40 16.11 10.47
CA HIS A 76 6.45 17.28 9.60
C HIS A 76 7.87 17.79 9.36
N TYR A 77 8.74 17.80 10.39
CA TYR A 77 10.13 18.23 10.24
C TYR A 77 10.91 17.33 9.28
N PHE A 78 10.79 16.01 9.45
CA PHE A 78 11.54 15.03 8.67
C PHE A 78 10.87 14.61 7.33
N ALA A 79 9.72 15.13 6.98
CA ALA A 79 8.95 14.67 5.81
C ALA A 79 9.74 14.72 4.49
N TYR A 80 10.47 15.78 4.20
CA TYR A 80 11.29 15.88 2.98
C TYR A 80 12.48 14.91 3.01
N LEU A 81 13.15 14.81 4.15
CA LEU A 81 14.27 13.88 4.30
C LEU A 81 13.80 12.44 4.11
N PHE A 82 12.68 12.09 4.73
CA PHE A 82 12.06 10.75 4.57
C PHE A 82 11.71 10.45 3.13
N TYR A 83 11.10 11.42 2.41
CA TYR A 83 10.81 11.27 0.99
C TYR A 83 12.05 11.01 0.16
N VAL A 84 13.12 11.79 0.36
CA VAL A 84 14.39 11.64 -0.38
C VAL A 84 15.07 10.30 -0.09
N ILE A 85 15.07 9.85 1.18
CA ILE A 85 15.63 8.56 1.58
C ILE A 85 14.86 7.41 0.91
N VAL A 86 13.52 7.45 0.93
CA VAL A 86 12.71 6.41 0.31
C VAL A 86 12.86 6.43 -1.21
N LEU A 87 12.97 7.61 -1.81
CA LEU A 87 13.25 7.75 -3.24
C LEU A 87 14.62 7.12 -3.61
N PHE A 88 15.64 7.36 -2.79
CA PHE A 88 16.94 6.71 -2.96
C PHE A 88 16.81 5.18 -2.90
N PHE A 89 16.08 4.64 -1.94
CA PHE A 89 15.82 3.21 -1.86
C PHE A 89 15.01 2.66 -3.05
N LEU A 90 14.10 3.44 -3.63
CA LEU A 90 13.41 3.04 -4.86
C LEU A 90 14.38 2.91 -6.03
N VAL A 91 15.27 3.87 -6.21
CA VAL A 91 16.32 3.81 -7.24
C VAL A 91 17.26 2.63 -6.97
N TRP A 92 17.69 2.46 -5.73
CA TRP A 92 18.55 1.33 -5.33
C TRP A 92 17.88 -0.02 -5.62
N ALA A 93 16.60 -0.19 -5.26
CA ALA A 93 15.86 -1.41 -5.53
C ALA A 93 15.70 -1.68 -7.03
N SER A 94 15.57 -0.64 -7.85
CA SER A 94 15.49 -0.76 -9.31
C SER A 94 16.81 -1.26 -9.93
N LEU A 95 17.96 -0.87 -9.36
CA LEU A 95 19.29 -1.22 -9.89
C LEU A 95 19.83 -2.53 -9.29
N TYR A 96 19.69 -2.71 -7.99
CA TYR A 96 20.36 -3.77 -7.21
C TYR A 96 19.39 -4.67 -6.42
N GLY A 97 18.08 -4.48 -6.55
CA GLY A 97 17.08 -5.24 -5.81
C GLY A 97 17.02 -6.72 -6.18
N VAL A 98 16.46 -7.52 -5.28
CA VAL A 98 16.24 -8.95 -5.49
C VAL A 98 15.10 -9.15 -6.48
N LYS A 99 15.32 -10.02 -7.47
CA LYS A 99 14.29 -10.43 -8.43
C LYS A 99 13.34 -11.43 -7.78
N ALA A 100 12.07 -11.05 -7.62
CA ALA A 100 11.03 -11.93 -7.15
C ALA A 100 9.81 -11.82 -8.09
N SER A 101 9.26 -12.95 -8.50
CA SER A 101 8.09 -13.03 -9.40
C SER A 101 8.23 -12.19 -10.68
N GLY A 102 9.43 -12.16 -11.27
CA GLY A 102 9.70 -11.46 -12.54
C GLY A 102 9.90 -9.94 -12.42
N SER A 103 10.00 -9.39 -11.23
CA SER A 103 10.26 -7.96 -11.00
C SER A 103 11.30 -7.74 -9.91
N GLN A 104 12.04 -6.64 -10.02
CA GLN A 104 13.14 -6.26 -9.14
C GLN A 104 12.66 -5.09 -8.25
N ARG A 105 12.14 -5.40 -7.05
CA ARG A 105 11.45 -4.43 -6.17
C ARG A 105 11.80 -4.55 -4.70
N TRP A 106 12.55 -5.60 -4.31
CA TRP A 106 12.81 -5.92 -2.91
C TRP A 106 14.26 -5.65 -2.54
N ILE A 107 14.47 -5.06 -1.37
CA ILE A 107 15.79 -4.93 -0.74
C ILE A 107 15.85 -5.95 0.39
N ASN A 108 16.82 -6.87 0.32
CA ASN A 108 17.04 -7.82 1.39
C ASN A 108 17.88 -7.17 2.49
N LEU A 109 17.29 -7.05 3.69
CA LEU A 109 17.93 -6.54 4.90
C LEU A 109 18.27 -7.68 5.87
N TYR A 110 18.61 -8.86 5.37
CA TYR A 110 18.89 -10.10 6.10
C TYR A 110 17.69 -10.66 6.89
N PHE A 111 17.00 -9.87 7.67
CA PHE A 111 15.85 -10.29 8.50
C PHE A 111 14.50 -10.02 7.85
N ILE A 112 14.42 -9.01 6.99
CA ILE A 112 13.18 -8.55 6.38
C ILE A 112 13.46 -8.15 4.93
N ASN A 113 12.60 -8.57 4.02
CA ASN A 113 12.56 -8.03 2.67
C ASN A 113 11.75 -6.72 2.69
N LEU A 114 12.42 -5.61 2.46
CA LEU A 114 11.82 -4.29 2.40
C LEU A 114 11.43 -3.97 0.97
N GLN A 115 10.19 -3.54 0.77
CA GLN A 115 9.73 -2.98 -0.50
C GLN A 115 9.63 -1.45 -0.35
N PRO A 116 10.53 -0.67 -0.97
CA PRO A 116 10.56 0.79 -0.80
C PRO A 116 9.28 1.49 -1.29
N SER A 117 8.59 0.94 -2.28
CA SER A 117 7.33 1.49 -2.78
C SER A 117 6.20 1.47 -1.73
N GLU A 118 6.23 0.56 -0.75
CA GLU A 118 5.31 0.56 0.39
C GLU A 118 5.53 1.77 1.30
N LEU A 119 6.79 2.09 1.57
CA LEU A 119 7.16 3.28 2.35
C LEU A 119 6.88 4.57 1.59
N MET A 120 6.98 4.55 0.24
CA MET A 120 6.74 5.72 -0.59
C MET A 120 5.31 6.22 -0.49
N LYS A 121 4.32 5.36 -0.27
CA LYS A 121 2.92 5.78 -0.04
C LYS A 121 2.79 6.72 1.15
N ILE A 122 3.51 6.43 2.24
CA ILE A 122 3.53 7.27 3.45
C ILE A 122 4.39 8.53 3.21
N ALA A 123 5.55 8.35 2.60
CA ALA A 123 6.50 9.43 2.36
C ALA A 123 5.93 10.54 1.47
N ILE A 124 5.15 10.18 0.43
CA ILE A 124 4.53 11.14 -0.47
C ILE A 124 3.43 11.95 0.21
N ILE A 125 2.62 11.30 1.06
CA ILE A 125 1.60 11.98 1.87
C ILE A 125 2.26 13.03 2.76
N ALA A 126 3.29 12.64 3.52
CA ALA A 126 4.00 13.53 4.42
C ALA A 126 4.69 14.68 3.68
N CYS A 127 5.32 14.39 2.54
CA CYS A 127 6.02 15.37 1.71
C CYS A 127 5.06 16.40 1.12
N LEU A 128 3.97 15.98 0.49
CA LEU A 128 2.96 16.86 -0.09
C LEU A 128 2.22 17.67 0.98
N ALA A 129 1.88 17.05 2.11
CA ALA A 129 1.25 17.76 3.22
C ALA A 129 2.15 18.88 3.74
N LYS A 130 3.45 18.62 3.91
CA LYS A 130 4.43 19.66 4.30
C LYS A 130 4.59 20.72 3.23
N TYR A 131 4.59 20.33 1.95
CA TYR A 131 4.72 21.26 0.83
C TYR A 131 3.57 22.26 0.83
N TYR A 132 2.31 21.78 0.85
CA TYR A 132 1.13 22.64 0.84
C TYR A 132 0.93 23.43 2.13
N HIS A 133 1.37 22.91 3.28
CA HIS A 133 1.34 23.65 4.54
C HIS A 133 2.17 24.96 4.49
N ARG A 134 3.19 25.03 3.64
CA ARG A 134 4.05 26.20 3.47
C ARG A 134 3.55 27.20 2.43
N ILE A 135 2.60 26.80 1.60
CA ILE A 135 2.07 27.65 0.53
C ILE A 135 0.95 28.53 1.08
N GLN A 136 0.95 29.80 0.70
CA GLN A 136 -0.15 30.70 0.98
C GLN A 136 -1.41 30.26 0.25
N LEU A 137 -2.58 30.36 0.88
CA LEU A 137 -3.86 29.89 0.32
C LEU A 137 -4.19 30.49 -1.06
N ASN A 138 -3.83 31.76 -1.28
CA ASN A 138 -4.02 32.42 -2.58
C ASN A 138 -3.10 31.90 -3.70
N LYS A 139 -2.02 31.21 -3.36
CA LYS A 139 -1.03 30.64 -4.32
C LYS A 139 -1.19 29.14 -4.56
N ILE A 140 -2.10 28.46 -3.88
CA ILE A 140 -2.28 27.00 -4.02
C ILE A 140 -2.60 26.63 -5.47
N ASN A 141 -3.41 27.41 -6.16
CA ASN A 141 -3.81 27.18 -7.56
C ASN A 141 -2.86 27.81 -8.58
N SER A 142 -1.67 28.29 -8.16
CA SER A 142 -0.67 28.80 -9.11
C SER A 142 -0.06 27.65 -9.89
N LEU A 143 0.28 27.90 -11.17
CA LEU A 143 0.91 26.89 -12.02
C LEU A 143 2.23 26.37 -11.42
N GLN A 144 2.99 27.23 -10.76
CA GLN A 144 4.24 26.84 -10.10
C GLN A 144 4.01 25.87 -8.95
N ALA A 145 3.01 26.13 -8.09
CA ALA A 145 2.69 25.26 -6.96
C ALA A 145 2.20 23.88 -7.44
N MET A 146 1.35 23.87 -8.47
CA MET A 146 0.87 22.63 -9.07
C MET A 146 1.99 21.83 -9.76
N PHE A 147 2.87 22.51 -10.50
CA PHE A 147 4.00 21.85 -11.17
C PHE A 147 4.92 21.15 -10.18
N ILE A 148 5.31 21.83 -9.07
CA ILE A 148 6.17 21.21 -8.04
C ILE A 148 5.47 20.02 -7.39
N ALA A 149 4.18 20.13 -7.05
CA ALA A 149 3.42 19.02 -6.47
C ALA A 149 3.33 17.83 -7.44
N LEU A 150 3.14 18.09 -8.73
CA LEU A 150 3.14 17.05 -9.76
C LEU A 150 4.51 16.39 -9.93
N VAL A 151 5.60 17.15 -9.87
CA VAL A 151 6.96 16.58 -9.91
C VAL A 151 7.19 15.65 -8.71
N ILE A 152 6.82 16.09 -7.49
CA ILE A 152 6.91 15.26 -6.28
C ILE A 152 6.09 13.97 -6.45
N LEU A 153 4.93 14.03 -7.10
CA LEU A 153 4.04 12.90 -7.29
C LEU A 153 4.52 11.96 -8.42
N ILE A 154 4.84 12.51 -9.59
CA ILE A 154 5.14 11.73 -10.81
C ILE A 154 6.48 11.01 -10.70
N LEU A 155 7.49 11.60 -10.06
CA LEU A 155 8.83 11.04 -10.00
C LEU A 155 8.85 9.62 -9.38
N PRO A 156 8.29 9.36 -8.18
CA PRO A 156 8.25 8.01 -7.63
C PRO A 156 7.32 7.08 -8.43
N ILE A 157 6.22 7.58 -9.00
CA ILE A 157 5.32 6.79 -9.83
C ILE A 157 6.06 6.22 -11.04
N MET A 158 6.82 7.05 -11.75
CA MET A 158 7.61 6.62 -12.91
C MET A 158 8.64 5.56 -12.52
N LEU A 159 9.34 5.73 -11.39
CA LEU A 159 10.27 4.72 -10.89
C LEU A 159 9.58 3.38 -10.56
N VAL A 160 8.39 3.41 -9.99
CA VAL A 160 7.64 2.17 -9.65
C VAL A 160 7.09 1.48 -10.91
N ILE A 161 6.66 2.25 -11.92
CA ILE A 161 6.23 1.71 -13.22
C ILE A 161 7.37 0.97 -13.92
N THR A 162 8.61 1.46 -13.83
CA THR A 162 9.78 0.75 -14.41
C THR A 162 10.06 -0.57 -13.71
N GLN A 163 9.62 -0.75 -12.46
CA GLN A 163 9.71 -2.00 -11.67
C GLN A 163 8.56 -3.00 -11.93
N PRO A 164 7.86 -2.96 -13.05
CA PRO A 164 6.54 -3.48 -13.44
C PRO A 164 5.54 -3.67 -12.28
N ASP A 165 5.34 -2.64 -11.46
CA ASP A 165 4.39 -2.64 -10.34
C ASP A 165 3.28 -1.58 -10.52
N LEU A 166 2.34 -1.88 -11.41
CA LEU A 166 1.24 -0.98 -11.73
C LEU A 166 0.30 -0.76 -10.53
N GLY A 167 0.04 -1.81 -9.73
CA GLY A 167 -0.84 -1.71 -8.57
C GLY A 167 -0.34 -0.69 -7.55
N THR A 168 0.91 -0.81 -7.14
CA THR A 168 1.52 0.12 -6.18
C THR A 168 1.68 1.53 -6.75
N SER A 169 1.98 1.67 -8.05
CA SER A 169 2.06 2.98 -8.69
C SER A 169 0.72 3.73 -8.67
N ILE A 170 -0.39 3.03 -8.90
CA ILE A 170 -1.74 3.59 -8.80
C ILE A 170 -2.04 4.00 -7.36
N LEU A 171 -1.70 3.18 -6.36
CA LEU A 171 -1.91 3.52 -4.95
C LEU A 171 -1.10 4.75 -4.52
N ILE A 172 0.14 4.90 -4.97
CA ILE A 172 0.96 6.10 -4.74
C ILE A 172 0.30 7.31 -5.41
N ALA A 173 -0.16 7.18 -6.66
CA ALA A 173 -0.84 8.24 -7.38
C ALA A 173 -2.11 8.70 -6.64
N LEU A 174 -2.98 7.76 -6.25
CA LEU A 174 -4.21 8.06 -5.55
C LEU A 174 -3.95 8.73 -4.19
N SER A 175 -3.00 8.21 -3.40
CA SER A 175 -2.67 8.80 -2.09
C SER A 175 -2.16 10.24 -2.23
N GLY A 176 -1.31 10.53 -3.21
CA GLY A 176 -0.84 11.88 -3.47
C GLY A 176 -1.93 12.81 -4.01
N LEU A 177 -2.77 12.33 -4.93
CA LEU A 177 -3.90 13.11 -5.47
C LEU A 177 -4.91 13.48 -4.39
N VAL A 178 -5.20 12.59 -3.43
CA VAL A 178 -6.06 12.88 -2.28
C VAL A 178 -5.48 14.02 -1.44
N VAL A 179 -4.16 14.03 -1.17
CA VAL A 179 -3.52 15.12 -0.42
C VAL A 179 -3.60 16.44 -1.20
N ILE A 180 -3.37 16.43 -2.51
CA ILE A 180 -3.48 17.61 -3.36
C ILE A 180 -4.91 18.15 -3.33
N TRP A 181 -5.91 17.28 -3.40
CA TRP A 181 -7.32 17.66 -3.30
C TRP A 181 -7.68 18.28 -1.95
N LEU A 182 -7.29 17.63 -0.86
CA LEU A 182 -7.52 18.11 0.51
C LEU A 182 -6.79 19.43 0.81
N SER A 183 -5.74 19.76 0.06
CA SER A 183 -5.02 21.03 0.19
C SER A 183 -5.78 22.23 -0.37
N GLY A 184 -6.94 22.03 -1.01
CA GLY A 184 -7.78 23.11 -1.56
C GLY A 184 -7.47 23.46 -3.02
N VAL A 185 -6.81 22.57 -3.75
CA VAL A 185 -6.63 22.71 -5.21
C VAL A 185 -7.98 22.61 -5.90
N ASN A 186 -8.23 23.49 -6.87
CA ASN A 186 -9.52 23.60 -7.55
C ASN A 186 -9.88 22.29 -8.25
N ILE A 187 -11.09 21.80 -8.00
CA ILE A 187 -11.63 20.55 -8.58
C ILE A 187 -11.56 20.52 -10.12
N LYS A 188 -11.60 21.67 -10.78
CA LYS A 188 -11.51 21.77 -12.24
C LYS A 188 -10.26 21.09 -12.79
N TYR A 189 -9.13 21.18 -12.10
CA TYR A 189 -7.87 20.53 -12.54
C TYR A 189 -7.97 19.01 -12.50
N PHE A 190 -8.67 18.46 -11.49
CA PHE A 190 -8.92 17.01 -11.41
C PHE A 190 -9.85 16.53 -12.53
N VAL A 191 -10.89 17.31 -12.81
CA VAL A 191 -11.82 17.03 -13.92
C VAL A 191 -11.08 17.06 -15.26
N TYR A 192 -10.26 18.08 -15.52
CA TYR A 192 -9.44 18.15 -16.74
C TYR A 192 -8.45 16.99 -16.82
N SER A 193 -7.75 16.66 -15.72
CA SER A 193 -6.83 15.52 -15.67
C SER A 193 -7.53 14.20 -15.96
N PHE A 194 -8.76 14.02 -15.44
CA PHE A 194 -9.57 12.84 -15.70
C PHE A 194 -9.92 12.70 -17.19
N PHE A 195 -10.36 13.77 -17.85
CA PHE A 195 -10.64 13.74 -19.29
C PHE A 195 -9.38 13.51 -20.12
N VAL A 196 -8.26 14.10 -19.73
CA VAL A 196 -6.96 13.84 -20.40
C VAL A 196 -6.58 12.37 -20.28
N LEU A 197 -6.75 11.77 -19.08
CA LEU A 197 -6.49 10.33 -18.87
C LEU A 197 -7.43 9.46 -19.72
N LEU A 198 -8.72 9.79 -19.79
CA LEU A 198 -9.68 9.06 -20.63
C LEU A 198 -9.29 9.10 -22.12
N ILE A 199 -8.93 10.26 -22.62
CA ILE A 199 -8.52 10.44 -24.03
C ILE A 199 -7.19 9.73 -24.30
N SER A 200 -6.26 9.73 -23.33
CA SER A 200 -4.96 9.06 -23.47
C SER A 200 -5.02 7.54 -23.31
N MET A 201 -6.10 6.98 -22.73
CA MET A 201 -6.23 5.55 -22.44
C MET A 201 -6.09 4.63 -23.67
N PRO A 202 -6.72 4.92 -24.84
CA PRO A 202 -6.51 4.11 -26.04
C PRO A 202 -5.05 4.07 -26.49
N PHE A 203 -4.38 5.21 -26.40
CA PHE A 203 -2.94 5.30 -26.74
C PHE A 203 -2.10 4.51 -25.74
N ALA A 204 -2.37 4.64 -24.44
CA ALA A 204 -1.68 3.88 -23.42
C ALA A 204 -1.82 2.36 -23.61
N ILE A 205 -3.01 1.89 -23.99
CA ILE A 205 -3.26 0.46 -24.30
C ILE A 205 -2.44 0.02 -25.52
N ALA A 206 -2.29 0.87 -26.54
CA ALA A 206 -1.49 0.56 -27.73
C ALA A 206 -0.01 0.32 -27.38
N PHE A 207 0.55 1.07 -26.43
CA PHE A 207 1.94 0.97 -25.98
C PHE A 207 2.22 -0.09 -24.91
N LEU A 208 1.19 -0.82 -24.43
CA LEU A 208 1.38 -1.91 -23.47
C LEU A 208 2.26 -3.02 -24.06
N LYS A 209 3.14 -3.56 -23.24
CA LYS A 209 3.93 -4.75 -23.56
C LYS A 209 3.02 -5.98 -23.75
N PRO A 210 3.42 -6.97 -24.58
CA PRO A 210 2.59 -8.14 -24.87
C PRO A 210 2.07 -8.85 -23.61
N TYR A 211 2.92 -9.02 -22.59
CA TYR A 211 2.53 -9.67 -21.34
C TYR A 211 1.48 -8.87 -20.53
N GLN A 212 1.49 -7.53 -20.63
CA GLN A 212 0.49 -6.67 -19.97
C GLN A 212 -0.86 -6.77 -20.67
N LYS A 213 -0.86 -6.77 -22.02
CA LYS A 213 -2.07 -7.01 -22.83
C LYS A 213 -2.66 -8.38 -22.50
N LEU A 214 -1.80 -9.41 -22.44
CA LEU A 214 -2.25 -10.76 -22.10
C LEU A 214 -2.91 -10.80 -20.71
N ARG A 215 -2.34 -10.17 -19.69
CA ARG A 215 -2.95 -10.10 -18.35
C ARG A 215 -4.34 -9.46 -18.36
N ILE A 216 -4.53 -8.37 -19.12
CA ILE A 216 -5.84 -7.72 -19.25
C ILE A 216 -6.83 -8.66 -19.93
N LEU A 217 -6.44 -9.29 -21.04
CA LEU A 217 -7.29 -10.22 -21.77
C LEU A 217 -7.67 -11.46 -20.94
N THR A 218 -6.71 -12.04 -20.22
CA THR A 218 -6.95 -13.17 -19.31
C THR A 218 -7.86 -12.79 -18.14
N PHE A 219 -7.72 -11.57 -17.62
CA PHE A 219 -8.63 -11.08 -16.57
C PHE A 219 -10.07 -10.93 -17.06
N LEU A 220 -10.26 -10.41 -18.27
CA LEU A 220 -11.58 -10.24 -18.88
C LEU A 220 -12.22 -11.57 -19.32
N ASN A 221 -11.39 -12.50 -19.76
CA ASN A 221 -11.87 -13.80 -20.24
C ASN A 221 -10.88 -14.93 -19.87
N PRO A 222 -10.93 -15.40 -18.60
CA PRO A 222 -10.00 -16.43 -18.11
C PRO A 222 -10.20 -17.78 -18.78
N ASP A 223 -11.39 -18.05 -19.33
CA ASP A 223 -11.74 -19.32 -19.96
C ASP A 223 -11.00 -19.57 -21.30
N LYS A 224 -10.33 -18.55 -21.86
CA LYS A 224 -9.51 -18.71 -23.07
C LYS A 224 -8.21 -19.46 -22.82
N ASP A 225 -7.70 -19.45 -21.59
CA ASP A 225 -6.48 -20.17 -21.20
C ASP A 225 -6.67 -20.83 -19.83
N PRO A 226 -7.53 -21.87 -19.73
CA PRO A 226 -7.93 -22.47 -18.47
C PRO A 226 -6.82 -23.27 -17.78
N LEU A 227 -5.76 -23.64 -18.48
CA LEU A 227 -4.62 -24.39 -17.96
C LEU A 227 -3.36 -23.52 -17.74
N GLY A 228 -3.34 -22.30 -18.26
CA GLY A 228 -2.23 -21.34 -18.12
C GLY A 228 -2.56 -20.19 -17.20
N ALA A 229 -2.44 -18.95 -17.70
CA ALA A 229 -2.64 -17.74 -16.90
C ALA A 229 -4.07 -17.58 -16.35
N GLY A 230 -5.10 -18.17 -17.02
CA GLY A 230 -6.49 -18.18 -16.56
C GLY A 230 -6.74 -19.14 -15.39
N TYR A 231 -5.94 -20.19 -15.24
CA TYR A 231 -6.10 -21.19 -14.17
C TYR A 231 -6.18 -20.58 -12.78
N GLN A 232 -5.24 -19.68 -12.46
CA GLN A 232 -5.20 -19.03 -11.16
C GLN A 232 -6.47 -18.21 -10.87
N ILE A 233 -7.00 -17.51 -11.88
CA ILE A 233 -8.22 -16.71 -11.76
C ILE A 233 -9.44 -17.62 -11.55
N ILE A 234 -9.53 -18.71 -12.29
CA ILE A 234 -10.63 -19.69 -12.17
C ILE A 234 -10.59 -20.35 -10.79
N GLN A 235 -9.42 -20.81 -10.33
CA GLN A 235 -9.27 -21.42 -9.00
C GLN A 235 -9.58 -20.40 -7.88
N SER A 236 -9.19 -19.15 -8.04
CA SER A 236 -9.53 -18.09 -7.09
C SER A 236 -11.04 -17.86 -7.01
N LYS A 237 -11.72 -17.82 -8.15
CA LYS A 237 -13.20 -17.70 -8.19
C LYS A 237 -13.90 -18.89 -7.51
N ILE A 238 -13.42 -20.13 -7.78
CA ILE A 238 -13.93 -21.34 -7.15
C ILE A 238 -13.70 -21.28 -5.63
N ALA A 239 -12.51 -20.89 -5.20
CA ALA A 239 -12.14 -20.80 -3.80
C ALA A 239 -13.04 -19.82 -3.03
N VAL A 240 -13.14 -18.57 -3.50
CA VAL A 240 -13.98 -17.53 -2.88
C VAL A 240 -15.47 -17.90 -2.98
N GLY A 241 -15.93 -18.36 -4.15
CA GLY A 241 -17.33 -18.74 -4.34
C GLY A 241 -17.77 -19.92 -3.48
N SER A 242 -16.90 -20.92 -3.28
CA SER A 242 -17.17 -22.07 -2.42
C SER A 242 -17.12 -21.74 -0.92
N GLY A 243 -16.40 -20.67 -0.54
CA GLY A 243 -16.30 -20.22 0.85
C GLY A 243 -17.50 -19.42 1.34
N GLY A 244 -18.25 -18.76 0.43
CA GLY A 244 -19.37 -17.88 0.79
C GLY A 244 -18.95 -16.74 1.72
N LEU A 245 -19.85 -16.28 2.59
CA LEU A 245 -19.60 -15.16 3.51
C LEU A 245 -18.74 -15.52 4.74
N THR A 246 -18.79 -16.79 5.17
CA THR A 246 -18.16 -17.22 6.43
C THR A 246 -16.95 -18.12 6.22
N GLY A 247 -16.58 -18.41 4.97
CA GLY A 247 -15.57 -19.40 4.63
C GLY A 247 -16.07 -20.83 4.82
N LYS A 248 -15.29 -21.83 4.43
CA LYS A 248 -15.61 -23.26 4.62
C LYS A 248 -15.49 -23.73 6.06
N GLY A 249 -14.96 -22.90 6.94
CA GLY A 249 -14.71 -23.20 8.34
C GLY A 249 -13.24 -23.48 8.64
N PHE A 250 -12.91 -23.37 9.92
CA PHE A 250 -11.56 -23.53 10.43
C PHE A 250 -11.00 -24.93 10.07
N LEU A 251 -9.82 -24.99 9.47
CA LEU A 251 -9.13 -26.20 8.99
C LEU A 251 -9.88 -26.99 7.90
N LYS A 252 -10.91 -26.42 7.26
CA LYS A 252 -11.72 -27.10 6.24
C LYS A 252 -11.53 -26.53 4.82
N GLY A 253 -10.56 -25.66 4.60
CA GLY A 253 -10.26 -25.03 3.32
C GLY A 253 -9.65 -26.01 2.31
N THR A 254 -10.49 -26.67 1.48
CA THR A 254 -10.03 -27.68 0.52
C THR A 254 -9.08 -27.12 -0.54
N GLN A 255 -9.33 -25.90 -1.04
CA GLN A 255 -8.51 -25.29 -2.09
C GLN A 255 -7.13 -24.86 -1.56
N SER A 256 -7.08 -24.42 -0.29
CA SER A 256 -5.83 -24.05 0.38
C SER A 256 -5.02 -25.30 0.74
N TYR A 257 -5.68 -26.37 1.19
CA TYR A 257 -5.03 -27.63 1.57
C TYR A 257 -4.41 -28.36 0.38
N LEU A 258 -5.13 -28.38 -0.76
CA LEU A 258 -4.68 -29.05 -1.99
C LEU A 258 -3.68 -28.22 -2.82
N GLU A 259 -3.24 -27.07 -2.30
CA GLU A 259 -2.23 -26.19 -2.93
C GLU A 259 -2.60 -25.67 -4.34
N PHE A 260 -3.89 -25.61 -4.68
CA PHE A 260 -4.34 -25.08 -5.97
C PHE A 260 -4.15 -23.57 -6.09
N LEU A 261 -3.92 -22.86 -4.96
CA LEU A 261 -3.72 -21.42 -4.90
C LEU A 261 -2.27 -21.08 -4.59
N PRO A 262 -1.55 -20.40 -5.48
CA PRO A 262 -0.12 -20.12 -5.32
C PRO A 262 0.19 -19.18 -4.14
N GLU A 263 -0.74 -18.29 -3.76
CA GLU A 263 -0.56 -17.31 -2.67
C GLU A 263 -1.63 -17.49 -1.58
N LYS A 264 -1.95 -18.76 -1.25
CA LYS A 264 -2.99 -19.15 -0.27
C LYS A 264 -2.85 -18.45 1.10
N HIS A 265 -1.64 -18.09 1.48
CA HIS A 265 -1.35 -17.45 2.78
C HIS A 265 -1.58 -15.94 2.83
N LYS A 266 -1.90 -15.28 1.71
CA LYS A 266 -2.04 -13.82 1.66
C LYS A 266 -3.42 -13.35 1.27
N ASP A 267 -3.99 -13.96 0.23
CA ASP A 267 -5.12 -13.36 -0.49
C ASP A 267 -6.46 -14.07 -0.25
N PHE A 268 -6.48 -15.21 0.44
CA PHE A 268 -7.65 -16.11 0.48
C PHE A 268 -8.10 -16.48 1.89
N ILE A 269 -8.50 -15.48 2.69
CA ILE A 269 -8.96 -15.70 4.07
C ILE A 269 -10.32 -16.45 4.16
N PHE A 270 -11.14 -16.38 3.11
CA PHE A 270 -12.50 -16.99 3.09
C PHE A 270 -12.56 -18.33 2.34
N THR A 271 -11.46 -19.01 2.11
CA THR A 271 -11.41 -20.27 1.36
C THR A 271 -11.35 -21.51 2.21
#